data_59c6d3a732f7329a1e272f4d808c98bb
#
_entry.id   59c6d3a732f7329a1e272f4d808c98bb
#
_cell.length_a   1.000
_cell.length_b   1.000
_cell.length_c   1.000
_cell.angle_alpha   90.00
_cell.angle_beta   90.00
_cell.angle_gamma   90.00
#
_symmetry.space_group_name_H-M   'P 1'
#
loop_
_entity.id
_entity.type
_entity.pdbx_description
1 polymer ?
#
loop_
_entity_poly.entity_id
_entity_poly.type
_entity_poly.pdbx_seq_one_letter_code
_entity_poly.pdbx_strand_id
1 'polypeptide(L)'
;MQKSLAKNNKNTLLMTQGNIWKLLITFSIPLIIGNLLQQMYNTADSIIVGNFVGSNGLAAVGSGTALINLIIAFAQGASVGAGVVVSQYIGADKKDKIKISVHTSICISIILGLILSLLGIFASPSLLIMMKTPKVVLKSSILYLQIYCGGLIFNVIYNMATGILNAAGNSKKPLVYLAIASFT
;
A
#
# COMPACT_ATOMS: atom_id res chain seq x y z
N MET A 1 -38.61 2.35 2.35
CA MET A 1 -37.53 3.35 2.48
C MET A 1 -36.15 2.87 2.08
N GLN A 2 -35.92 1.59 1.71
CA GLN A 2 -34.65 1.00 1.32
C GLN A 2 -34.26 1.14 -0.17
N LYS A 3 -35.17 1.55 -1.05
CA LYS A 3 -34.88 1.67 -2.50
C LYS A 3 -34.21 2.97 -2.94
N SER A 4 -34.09 3.98 -2.07
CA SER A 4 -33.53 5.30 -2.43
C SER A 4 -32.01 5.40 -2.38
N LEU A 5 -31.33 4.52 -1.64
CA LEU A 5 -29.87 4.57 -1.49
C LEU A 5 -29.09 3.82 -2.58
N ALA A 6 -29.77 3.00 -3.37
CA ALA A 6 -29.14 2.22 -4.45
C ALA A 6 -28.84 3.02 -5.72
N LYS A 7 -29.24 4.29 -5.82
CA LYS A 7 -29.25 5.03 -7.10
C LYS A 7 -28.03 5.92 -7.34
N ASN A 8 -27.07 6.05 -6.42
CA ASN A 8 -26.06 7.11 -6.58
C ASN A 8 -24.58 6.69 -6.62
N ASN A 9 -24.25 5.41 -6.74
CA ASN A 9 -22.84 5.09 -6.98
C ASN A 9 -22.66 3.78 -7.77
N LYS A 10 -22.57 3.88 -9.10
CA LYS A 10 -22.35 2.74 -10.02
C LYS A 10 -21.05 1.96 -9.77
N ASN A 11 -20.21 2.41 -8.86
CA ASN A 11 -18.86 1.89 -8.63
C ASN A 11 -18.63 1.24 -7.24
N THR A 12 -19.65 1.21 -6.36
CA THR A 12 -19.55 0.54 -5.06
C THR A 12 -20.40 -0.73 -5.07
N LEU A 13 -19.76 -1.86 -4.76
CA LEU A 13 -20.44 -3.14 -4.63
C LEU A 13 -20.95 -3.29 -3.20
N LEU A 14 -22.26 -3.33 -3.03
CA LEU A 14 -22.88 -3.70 -1.75
C LEU A 14 -22.68 -5.22 -1.57
N MET A 15 -21.68 -5.62 -0.78
CA MET A 15 -21.35 -7.02 -0.54
C MET A 15 -22.37 -7.77 0.32
N THR A 16 -23.39 -7.07 0.82
CA THR A 16 -24.45 -7.62 1.66
C THR A 16 -25.67 -8.14 0.89
N GLN A 17 -25.74 -7.95 -0.43
CA GLN A 17 -26.91 -8.33 -1.24
C GLN A 17 -26.47 -9.00 -2.54
N GLY A 18 -27.05 -10.17 -2.84
CA GLY A 18 -26.84 -10.90 -4.10
C GLY A 18 -26.11 -12.21 -3.95
N ASN A 19 -25.64 -12.77 -5.08
CA ASN A 19 -24.89 -14.03 -5.09
C ASN A 19 -23.47 -13.79 -4.58
N ILE A 20 -23.14 -14.39 -3.43
CA ILE A 20 -21.86 -14.20 -2.72
C ILE A 20 -20.67 -14.54 -3.61
N TRP A 21 -20.70 -15.62 -4.37
CA TRP A 21 -19.61 -16.02 -5.26
C TRP A 21 -19.32 -14.98 -6.35
N LYS A 22 -20.40 -14.47 -6.98
CA LYS A 22 -20.27 -13.43 -8.03
C LYS A 22 -19.68 -12.13 -7.45
N LEU A 23 -20.10 -11.74 -6.25
CA LEU A 23 -19.60 -10.54 -5.59
C LEU A 23 -18.12 -10.68 -5.22
N LEU A 24 -17.74 -11.81 -4.62
CA LEU A 24 -16.35 -12.11 -4.27
C LEU A 24 -15.44 -12.06 -5.50
N ILE A 25 -15.81 -12.77 -6.59
CA ILE A 25 -15.01 -12.79 -7.83
C ILE A 25 -14.88 -11.38 -8.41
N THR A 26 -16.00 -10.65 -8.53
CA THR A 26 -15.99 -9.29 -9.11
C THR A 26 -15.14 -8.31 -8.29
N PHE A 27 -15.10 -8.48 -6.97
CA PHE A 27 -14.27 -7.66 -6.09
C PHE A 27 -12.80 -8.07 -6.13
N SER A 28 -12.52 -9.37 -6.21
CA SER A 28 -11.15 -9.91 -6.18
C SER A 28 -10.38 -9.65 -7.49
N ILE A 29 -11.06 -9.68 -8.64
CA ILE A 29 -10.39 -9.46 -9.95
C ILE A 29 -9.59 -8.15 -9.99
N PRO A 30 -10.14 -6.97 -9.64
CA PRO A 30 -9.36 -5.73 -9.63
C PRO A 30 -8.18 -5.77 -8.66
N LEU A 31 -8.32 -6.44 -7.50
CA LEU A 31 -7.23 -6.57 -6.53
C LEU A 31 -6.09 -7.45 -7.07
N ILE A 32 -6.44 -8.57 -7.71
CA ILE A 32 -5.45 -9.46 -8.34
C ILE A 32 -4.72 -8.74 -9.46
N ILE A 33 -5.44 -8.03 -10.34
CA ILE A 33 -4.83 -7.26 -11.42
C ILE A 33 -3.92 -6.16 -10.85
N GLY A 34 -4.34 -5.46 -9.79
CA GLY A 34 -3.51 -4.46 -9.11
C GLY A 34 -2.21 -5.03 -8.57
N ASN A 35 -2.28 -6.20 -7.90
CA ASN A 35 -1.10 -6.88 -7.40
C ASN A 35 -0.17 -7.36 -8.53
N LEU A 36 -0.73 -7.86 -9.64
CA LEU A 36 0.06 -8.26 -10.81
C LEU A 36 0.77 -7.06 -11.45
N LEU A 37 0.08 -5.93 -11.64
CA LEU A 37 0.70 -4.69 -12.14
C LEU A 37 1.83 -4.22 -11.24
N GLN A 38 1.65 -4.26 -9.91
CA GLN A 38 2.68 -3.90 -8.97
C GLN A 38 3.90 -4.83 -9.06
N GLN A 39 3.69 -6.13 -9.22
CA GLN A 39 4.78 -7.09 -9.40
C GLN A 39 5.51 -6.90 -10.73
N MET A 40 4.78 -6.59 -11.81
CA MET A 40 5.40 -6.25 -13.11
C MET A 40 6.25 -4.98 -12.99
N TYR A 41 5.76 -3.94 -12.30
CA TYR A 41 6.53 -2.73 -12.04
C TYR A 41 7.81 -3.03 -11.27
N ASN A 42 7.74 -3.78 -10.16
CA ASN A 42 8.91 -4.18 -9.38
C ASN A 42 9.92 -5.00 -10.19
N THR A 43 9.41 -5.85 -11.09
CA THR A 43 10.26 -6.64 -11.98
C THR A 43 10.95 -5.76 -13.01
N ALA A 44 10.22 -4.83 -13.64
CA ALA A 44 10.79 -3.88 -14.59
C ALA A 44 11.87 -3.00 -13.94
N ASP A 45 11.62 -2.48 -12.73
CA ASP A 45 12.58 -1.72 -11.96
C ASP A 45 13.87 -2.54 -11.70
N SER A 46 13.74 -3.79 -11.29
CA SER A 46 14.87 -4.70 -11.08
C SER A 46 15.67 -4.96 -12.36
N ILE A 47 15.00 -5.10 -13.51
CA ILE A 47 15.65 -5.28 -14.82
C ILE A 47 16.43 -4.01 -15.20
N ILE A 48 15.82 -2.84 -15.02
CA ILE A 48 16.46 -1.56 -15.32
C ILE A 48 17.71 -1.39 -14.44
N VAL A 49 17.58 -1.57 -13.13
CA VAL A 49 18.72 -1.46 -12.20
C VAL A 49 19.81 -2.47 -12.56
N GLY A 50 19.45 -3.73 -12.87
CA GLY A 50 20.40 -4.76 -13.25
C GLY A 50 21.19 -4.43 -14.52
N ASN A 51 20.51 -3.87 -15.54
CA ASN A 51 21.11 -3.54 -16.82
C ASN A 51 21.97 -2.25 -16.78
N PHE A 52 21.52 -1.21 -16.08
CA PHE A 52 22.17 0.11 -16.08
C PHE A 52 23.19 0.28 -14.95
N VAL A 53 22.95 -0.32 -13.78
CA VAL A 53 23.83 -0.20 -12.59
C VAL A 53 24.67 -1.45 -12.38
N GLY A 54 24.27 -2.56 -12.99
CA GLY A 54 24.98 -3.83 -12.91
C GLY A 54 24.66 -4.64 -11.66
N SER A 55 25.39 -5.74 -11.47
CA SER A 55 25.15 -6.73 -10.40
C SER A 55 25.25 -6.12 -8.99
N ASN A 56 26.16 -5.18 -8.78
CA ASN A 56 26.33 -4.50 -7.49
C ASN A 56 25.10 -3.62 -7.15
N GLY A 57 24.51 -2.95 -8.13
CA GLY A 57 23.27 -2.19 -7.96
C GLY A 57 22.10 -3.08 -7.61
N LEU A 58 21.95 -4.20 -8.31
CA LEU A 58 20.90 -5.17 -8.04
C LEU A 58 21.04 -5.80 -6.65
N ALA A 59 22.28 -6.12 -6.23
CA ALA A 59 22.58 -6.62 -4.90
C ALA A 59 22.28 -5.57 -3.81
N ALA A 60 22.52 -4.29 -4.09
CA ALA A 60 22.19 -3.19 -3.17
C ALA A 60 20.67 -3.07 -2.94
N VAL A 61 19.89 -3.10 -4.01
CA VAL A 61 18.41 -3.11 -3.95
C VAL A 61 17.91 -4.35 -3.22
N GLY A 62 18.41 -5.53 -3.60
CA GLY A 62 18.01 -6.80 -2.98
C GLY A 62 18.29 -6.87 -1.48
N SER A 63 19.41 -6.31 -1.02
CA SER A 63 19.74 -6.25 0.41
C SER A 63 18.75 -5.41 1.23
N GLY A 64 18.18 -4.35 0.65
CA GLY A 64 17.19 -3.49 1.29
C GLY A 64 15.77 -4.05 1.25
N THR A 65 15.47 -4.93 0.30
CA THR A 65 14.09 -5.38 0.01
C THR A 65 13.40 -6.01 1.22
N ALA A 66 14.11 -6.82 2.01
CA ALA A 66 13.54 -7.45 3.20
C ALA A 66 13.09 -6.43 4.25
N LEU A 67 13.89 -5.37 4.47
CA LEU A 67 13.56 -4.28 5.39
C LEU A 67 12.39 -3.45 4.86
N ILE A 68 12.39 -3.14 3.58
CA ILE A 68 11.30 -2.44 2.89
C ILE A 68 9.99 -3.20 3.06
N ASN A 69 10.00 -4.50 2.78
CA ASN A 69 8.82 -5.35 2.92
C ASN A 69 8.30 -5.39 4.35
N LEU A 70 9.19 -5.44 5.35
CA LEU A 70 8.81 -5.38 6.76
C LEU A 70 8.09 -4.06 7.08
N ILE A 71 8.62 -2.93 6.65
CA ILE A 71 8.03 -1.62 6.88
C ILE A 71 6.68 -1.49 6.17
N ILE A 72 6.60 -1.94 4.91
CA ILE A 72 5.35 -1.95 4.14
C ILE A 72 4.29 -2.84 4.81
N ALA A 73 4.67 -4.01 5.34
CA ALA A 73 3.75 -4.90 6.05
C ALA A 73 3.12 -4.21 7.27
N PHE A 74 3.88 -3.40 8.01
CA PHE A 74 3.36 -2.57 9.10
C PHE A 74 2.32 -1.56 8.61
N ALA A 75 2.61 -0.85 7.51
CA ALA A 75 1.69 0.11 6.90
C ALA A 75 0.41 -0.57 6.40
N GLN A 76 0.54 -1.74 5.77
CA GLN A 76 -0.60 -2.53 5.31
C GLN A 76 -1.46 -3.03 6.48
N GLY A 77 -0.84 -3.50 7.57
CA GLY A 77 -1.56 -3.90 8.77
C GLY A 77 -2.43 -2.78 9.34
N ALA A 78 -1.88 -1.57 9.45
CA ALA A 78 -2.62 -0.38 9.88
C ALA A 78 -3.78 -0.04 8.91
N SER A 79 -3.54 -0.15 7.60
CA SER A 79 -4.54 0.07 6.55
C SER A 79 -5.70 -0.93 6.64
N VAL A 80 -5.40 -2.21 6.84
CA VAL A 80 -6.42 -3.26 7.01
C VAL A 80 -7.25 -2.99 8.26
N GLY A 81 -6.60 -2.64 9.40
CA GLY A 81 -7.31 -2.29 10.62
C GLY A 81 -8.26 -1.11 10.46
N ALA A 82 -7.82 -0.04 9.82
CA ALA A 82 -8.67 1.11 9.49
C ALA A 82 -9.83 0.72 8.57
N GLY A 83 -9.57 -0.13 7.55
CA GLY A 83 -10.58 -0.67 6.65
C GLY A 83 -11.67 -1.44 7.39
N VAL A 84 -11.30 -2.27 8.37
CA VAL A 84 -12.27 -3.01 9.20
C VAL A 84 -13.19 -2.06 9.97
N VAL A 85 -12.64 -1.03 10.62
CA VAL A 85 -13.44 -0.04 11.37
C VAL A 85 -14.39 0.71 10.44
N VAL A 86 -13.92 1.16 9.29
CA VAL A 86 -14.74 1.87 8.29
C VAL A 86 -15.84 0.96 7.76
N SER A 87 -15.54 -0.31 7.43
CA SER A 87 -16.55 -1.27 6.93
C SER A 87 -17.65 -1.55 7.96
N GLN A 88 -17.30 -1.65 9.25
CA GLN A 88 -18.28 -1.82 10.34
C GLN A 88 -19.24 -0.63 10.43
N TYR A 89 -18.71 0.61 10.32
CA TYR A 89 -19.59 1.80 10.34
C TYR A 89 -20.43 1.93 9.07
N ILE A 90 -19.92 1.49 7.92
CA ILE A 90 -20.71 1.40 6.67
C ILE A 90 -21.85 0.40 6.86
N GLY A 91 -21.58 -0.81 7.40
CA GLY A 91 -22.59 -1.81 7.67
C GLY A 91 -23.64 -1.39 8.69
N ALA A 92 -23.27 -0.54 9.65
CA ALA A 92 -24.16 0.03 10.66
C ALA A 92 -24.90 1.31 10.21
N ASP A 93 -24.70 1.77 8.97
CA ASP A 93 -25.23 3.03 8.38
C ASP A 93 -24.96 4.29 9.24
N LYS A 94 -23.80 4.33 9.93
CA LYS A 94 -23.42 5.45 10.81
C LYS A 94 -22.54 6.46 10.06
N LYS A 95 -23.15 7.29 9.22
CA LYS A 95 -22.46 8.23 8.30
C LYS A 95 -21.49 9.18 9.00
N ASP A 96 -21.86 9.72 10.15
CA ASP A 96 -20.98 10.63 10.89
C ASP A 96 -19.72 9.90 11.40
N LYS A 97 -19.89 8.66 11.88
CA LYS A 97 -18.75 7.84 12.33
C LYS A 97 -17.83 7.42 11.17
N ILE A 98 -18.39 7.16 9.99
CA ILE A 98 -17.59 6.89 8.78
C ILE A 98 -16.68 8.09 8.49
N LYS A 99 -17.23 9.30 8.44
CA LYS A 99 -16.47 10.53 8.18
C LYS A 99 -15.35 10.72 9.20
N ILE A 100 -15.65 10.61 10.48
CA ILE A 100 -14.65 10.71 11.55
C ILE A 100 -13.56 9.65 11.39
N SER A 101 -13.93 8.38 11.18
CA SER A 101 -12.96 7.29 11.01
C SER A 101 -12.04 7.49 9.82
N VAL A 102 -12.56 7.96 8.68
CA VAL A 102 -11.75 8.25 7.50
C VAL A 102 -10.74 9.36 7.79
N HIS A 103 -11.17 10.48 8.38
CA HIS A 103 -10.26 11.57 8.75
C HIS A 103 -9.20 11.12 9.75
N THR A 104 -9.61 10.40 10.80
CA THR A 104 -8.67 9.86 11.80
C THR A 104 -7.66 8.91 11.17
N SER A 105 -8.10 8.03 10.27
CA SER A 105 -7.22 7.09 9.57
C SER A 105 -6.17 7.81 8.71
N ILE A 106 -6.56 8.88 8.01
CA ILE A 106 -5.61 9.69 7.25
C ILE A 106 -4.60 10.41 8.17
N CYS A 107 -5.04 10.99 9.28
CA CYS A 107 -4.14 11.60 10.26
C CYS A 107 -3.16 10.56 10.82
N ILE A 108 -3.66 9.37 11.19
CA ILE A 108 -2.81 8.26 11.66
C ILE A 108 -1.80 7.85 10.58
N SER A 109 -2.20 7.78 9.31
CA SER A 109 -1.29 7.40 8.23
C SER A 109 -0.15 8.40 8.03
N ILE A 110 -0.42 9.70 8.21
CA ILE A 110 0.61 10.74 8.13
C ILE A 110 1.60 10.58 9.29
N ILE A 111 1.11 10.44 10.52
CA ILE A 111 1.94 10.27 11.71
C ILE A 111 2.77 8.98 11.61
N LEU A 112 2.13 7.87 11.26
CA LEU A 112 2.79 6.57 11.09
C LEU A 112 3.83 6.62 9.97
N GLY A 113 3.48 7.24 8.83
CA GLY A 113 4.40 7.42 7.72
C GLY A 113 5.63 8.24 8.09
N LEU A 114 5.46 9.33 8.84
CA LEU A 114 6.58 10.13 9.36
C LEU A 114 7.46 9.33 10.32
N ILE A 115 6.87 8.62 11.26
CA ILE A 115 7.61 7.79 12.23
C ILE A 115 8.41 6.72 11.49
N LEU A 116 7.77 5.95 10.59
CA LEU A 116 8.43 4.88 9.84
C LEU A 116 9.50 5.42 8.90
N SER A 117 9.28 6.58 8.27
CA SER A 117 10.25 7.25 7.42
C SER A 117 11.50 7.65 8.22
N LEU A 118 11.33 8.34 9.34
CA LEU A 118 12.45 8.75 10.18
C LEU A 118 13.20 7.54 10.76
N LEU A 119 12.47 6.57 11.33
CA LEU A 119 13.08 5.34 11.82
C LEU A 119 13.85 4.60 10.72
N GLY A 120 13.27 4.49 9.52
CA GLY A 120 13.91 3.85 8.38
C GLY A 120 15.20 4.57 7.94
N ILE A 121 15.20 5.90 7.88
CA ILE A 121 16.38 6.68 7.51
C ILE A 121 17.50 6.51 8.54
N PHE A 122 17.19 6.66 9.83
CA PHE A 122 18.22 6.60 10.89
C PHE A 122 18.67 5.17 11.20
N ALA A 123 17.77 4.18 11.13
CA ALA A 123 18.08 2.80 11.44
C ALA A 123 18.72 2.03 10.28
N SER A 124 18.60 2.52 9.02
CA SER A 124 19.08 1.82 7.83
C SER A 124 20.55 1.36 7.89
N PRO A 125 21.54 2.18 8.37
CA PRO A 125 22.92 1.73 8.44
C PRO A 125 23.09 0.55 9.42
N SER A 126 22.51 0.67 10.62
CA SER A 126 22.62 -0.34 11.66
C SER A 126 21.94 -1.65 11.26
N LEU A 127 20.76 -1.57 10.65
CA LEU A 127 20.00 -2.74 10.20
C LEU A 127 20.74 -3.50 9.09
N LEU A 128 21.28 -2.81 8.09
CA LEU A 128 22.03 -3.44 7.00
C LEU A 128 23.36 -4.06 7.48
N ILE A 129 24.03 -3.46 8.46
CA ILE A 129 25.21 -4.03 9.09
C ILE A 129 24.84 -5.30 9.87
N MET A 130 23.73 -5.27 10.65
CA MET A 130 23.23 -6.45 11.37
C MET A 130 22.84 -7.59 10.42
N MET A 131 22.33 -7.29 9.24
CA MET A 131 22.02 -8.26 8.18
C MET A 131 23.28 -8.80 7.48
N LYS A 132 24.49 -8.37 7.89
CA LYS A 132 25.75 -8.76 7.29
C LYS A 132 25.85 -8.47 5.79
N THR A 133 25.27 -7.35 5.36
CA THR A 133 25.34 -6.90 3.97
C THR A 133 26.81 -6.76 3.53
N PRO A 134 27.22 -7.29 2.37
CA PRO A 134 28.60 -7.23 1.90
C PRO A 134 29.11 -5.78 1.81
N LYS A 135 30.35 -5.53 2.28
CA LYS A 135 30.95 -4.19 2.32
C LYS A 135 30.96 -3.48 0.97
N VAL A 136 31.08 -4.23 -0.12
CA VAL A 136 31.10 -3.71 -1.50
C VAL A 136 29.82 -2.97 -1.86
N VAL A 137 28.68 -3.47 -1.41
CA VAL A 137 27.34 -2.90 -1.74
C VAL A 137 26.73 -2.12 -0.58
N LEU A 138 27.30 -2.18 0.62
CA LEU A 138 26.72 -1.62 1.85
C LEU A 138 26.38 -0.13 1.71
N LYS A 139 27.31 0.68 1.19
CA LYS A 139 27.10 2.13 1.02
C LYS A 139 25.94 2.42 0.07
N SER A 140 25.87 1.71 -1.05
CA SER A 140 24.78 1.85 -2.03
C SER A 140 23.43 1.37 -1.48
N SER A 141 23.44 0.28 -0.69
CA SER A 141 22.23 -0.25 -0.02
C SER A 141 21.69 0.74 1.02
N ILE A 142 22.56 1.37 1.82
CA ILE A 142 22.17 2.39 2.79
C ILE A 142 21.53 3.57 2.07
N LEU A 143 22.17 4.10 1.05
CA LEU A 143 21.66 5.24 0.29
C LEU A 143 20.30 4.92 -0.35
N TYR A 144 20.19 3.77 -0.99
CA TYR A 144 18.93 3.30 -1.58
C TYR A 144 17.81 3.22 -0.55
N LEU A 145 18.08 2.58 0.59
CA LEU A 145 17.09 2.43 1.65
C LEU A 145 16.68 3.78 2.27
N GLN A 146 17.63 4.70 2.45
CA GLN A 146 17.34 6.04 2.96
C GLN A 146 16.47 6.86 2.01
N ILE A 147 16.76 6.83 0.70
CA ILE A 147 15.94 7.49 -0.33
C ILE A 147 14.53 6.89 -0.34
N TYR A 148 14.43 5.56 -0.32
CA TYR A 148 13.14 4.88 -0.27
C TYR A 148 12.32 5.27 0.97
N CYS A 149 12.96 5.26 2.15
CA CYS A 149 12.33 5.66 3.40
C CYS A 149 11.91 7.14 3.39
N GLY A 150 12.63 8.02 2.69
CA GLY A 150 12.23 9.42 2.50
C GLY A 150 10.88 9.57 1.78
N GLY A 151 10.57 8.68 0.84
CA GLY A 151 9.28 8.64 0.14
C GLY A 151 8.19 7.81 0.82
N LEU A 152 8.50 7.11 1.91
CA LEU A 152 7.64 6.13 2.53
C LEU A 152 6.29 6.70 3.02
N ILE A 153 6.25 7.95 3.44
CA ILE A 153 5.03 8.63 3.88
C ILE A 153 3.93 8.56 2.80
N PHE A 154 4.27 8.77 1.53
CA PHE A 154 3.31 8.71 0.42
C PHE A 154 2.79 7.28 0.23
N ASN A 155 3.67 6.28 0.40
CA ASN A 155 3.29 4.87 0.33
C ASN A 155 2.30 4.49 1.45
N VAL A 156 2.55 4.94 2.69
CA VAL A 156 1.67 4.69 3.85
C VAL A 156 0.29 5.32 3.64
N ILE A 157 0.24 6.59 3.17
CA ILE A 157 -1.01 7.28 2.86
C ILE A 157 -1.77 6.55 1.74
N TYR A 158 -1.08 6.13 0.67
CA TYR A 158 -1.67 5.37 -0.42
C TYR A 158 -2.27 4.04 0.06
N ASN A 159 -1.55 3.27 0.87
CA ASN A 159 -2.05 2.02 1.44
C ASN A 159 -3.29 2.27 2.32
N MET A 160 -3.27 3.31 3.16
CA MET A 160 -4.40 3.69 4.01
C MET A 160 -5.64 4.05 3.16
N ALA A 161 -5.47 4.89 2.15
CA ALA A 161 -6.55 5.27 1.24
C ALA A 161 -7.11 4.04 0.48
N THR A 162 -6.24 3.15 0.04
CA THR A 162 -6.61 1.88 -0.62
C THR A 162 -7.43 0.99 0.29
N GLY A 163 -7.01 0.82 1.56
CA GLY A 163 -7.76 0.04 2.56
C GLY A 163 -9.15 0.60 2.81
N ILE A 164 -9.28 1.92 2.95
CA ILE A 164 -10.56 2.60 3.14
C ILE A 164 -11.46 2.44 1.90
N LEU A 165 -10.92 2.60 0.68
CA LEU A 165 -11.69 2.42 -0.56
C LEU A 165 -12.15 0.97 -0.74
N ASN A 166 -11.31 0.01 -0.42
CA ASN A 166 -11.66 -1.41 -0.44
C ASN A 166 -12.75 -1.73 0.59
N ALA A 167 -12.66 -1.16 1.80
CA ALA A 167 -13.69 -1.27 2.83
C ALA A 167 -15.05 -0.68 2.40
N ALA A 168 -15.02 0.37 1.57
CA ALA A 168 -16.22 0.95 0.96
C ALA A 168 -16.75 0.15 -0.25
N GLY A 169 -16.18 -1.03 -0.56
CA GLY A 169 -16.60 -1.86 -1.69
C GLY A 169 -16.12 -1.36 -3.06
N ASN A 170 -15.13 -0.48 -3.10
CA ASN A 170 -14.62 0.11 -4.34
C ASN A 170 -13.15 -0.27 -4.60
N SER A 171 -12.92 -1.49 -5.07
CA SER A 171 -11.59 -1.99 -5.43
C SER A 171 -11.07 -1.49 -6.79
N LYS A 172 -11.94 -0.88 -7.62
CA LYS A 172 -11.55 -0.40 -8.96
C LYS A 172 -10.75 0.90 -8.91
N LYS A 173 -11.07 1.82 -8.00
CA LYS A 173 -10.36 3.11 -7.91
C LYS A 173 -8.89 2.97 -7.54
N PRO A 174 -8.50 2.19 -6.52
CA PRO A 174 -7.09 1.94 -6.24
C PRO A 174 -6.33 1.37 -7.44
N LEU A 175 -6.94 0.43 -8.20
CA LEU A 175 -6.36 -0.13 -9.41
C LEU A 175 -6.10 0.95 -10.47
N VAL A 176 -7.07 1.84 -10.73
CA VAL A 176 -6.91 2.93 -11.72
C VAL A 176 -5.79 3.88 -11.30
N TYR A 177 -5.73 4.26 -10.02
CA TYR A 177 -4.67 5.14 -9.51
C TYR A 177 -3.29 4.48 -9.61
N LEU A 178 -3.20 3.19 -9.29
CA LEU A 178 -1.96 2.43 -9.46
C LEU A 178 -1.55 2.35 -10.94
N ALA A 179 -2.49 2.07 -11.83
CA ALA A 179 -2.22 2.02 -13.27
C ALA A 179 -1.69 3.36 -13.78
N ILE A 180 -2.33 4.48 -13.44
CA ILE A 180 -1.85 5.81 -13.83
C ILE A 180 -0.43 6.06 -13.30
N ALA A 181 -0.18 5.77 -12.01
CA ALA A 181 1.12 5.95 -11.40
C ALA A 181 2.22 5.06 -12.00
N SER A 182 1.86 3.91 -12.57
CA SER A 182 2.82 2.99 -13.19
C SER A 182 3.25 3.41 -14.61
N PHE A 183 2.48 4.32 -15.25
CA PHE A 183 2.78 4.85 -16.59
C PHE A 183 3.45 6.23 -16.56
N THR A 184 3.62 6.82 -15.38
CA THR A 184 4.28 8.12 -15.18
C THR A 184 5.71 7.94 -14.71
#